data_412c5b30dd5957fad046a250b60b81b8
#
_entry.id   412c5b30dd5957fad046a250b60b81b8
#
_cell.length_a   1.000
_cell.length_b   1.000
_cell.length_c   1.000
_cell.angle_alpha   90.00
_cell.angle_beta   90.00
_cell.angle_gamma   90.00
#
_symmetry.space_group_name_H-M   'P 1'
#
loop_
_entity.id
_entity.type
_entity.pdbx_description
1 polymer ?
#
loop_
_entity_poly.entity_id
_entity_poly.type
_entity_poly.pdbx_seq_one_letter_code
_entity_poly.pdbx_strand_id
1 'polypeptide(L)'
;MSGGLIKVGGIYYEVREVDYVEIDGSRDYNGACWYVPLVIEIVRSLSRQKKKSVLVHELTHAIFFEAGFKQQEEDVIDRVSKILLQVIEDNDLKKILNTLESEGE
;
A
#
# COMPACT_ATOMS: atom_id res chain seq x y z
N MET A 1 -1.63 -13.24 -11.00
CA MET A 1 -2.83 -12.44 -11.28
C MET A 1 -2.63 -11.03 -10.75
N SER A 2 -2.97 -10.04 -11.55
CA SER A 2 -2.86 -8.65 -11.11
C SER A 2 -4.04 -8.27 -10.23
N GLY A 3 -3.79 -7.59 -9.12
CA GLY A 3 -4.82 -7.03 -8.26
C GLY A 3 -5.25 -5.64 -8.66
N GLY A 4 -4.66 -5.09 -9.71
CA GLY A 4 -4.98 -3.77 -10.21
C GLY A 4 -3.81 -2.80 -10.10
N LEU A 5 -4.11 -1.54 -10.38
CA LEU A 5 -3.13 -0.45 -10.34
C LEU A 5 -3.50 0.56 -9.26
N ILE A 6 -2.49 1.02 -8.53
CA ILE A 6 -2.66 2.09 -7.54
C ILE A 6 -1.76 3.24 -7.93
N LYS A 7 -2.34 4.42 -8.10
CA LYS A 7 -1.58 5.61 -8.44
C LYS A 7 -1.07 6.27 -7.16
N VAL A 8 0.24 6.43 -7.05
CA VAL A 8 0.89 7.04 -5.90
C VAL A 8 1.83 8.13 -6.40
N GLY A 9 1.56 9.37 -6.03
CA GLY A 9 2.42 10.48 -6.46
C GLY A 9 2.49 10.67 -7.97
N GLY A 10 1.46 10.29 -8.70
CA GLY A 10 1.44 10.39 -10.16
C GLY A 10 1.97 9.17 -10.90
N ILE A 11 2.46 8.16 -10.19
CA ILE A 11 3.04 6.94 -10.75
C ILE A 11 2.17 5.75 -10.38
N TYR A 12 1.99 4.82 -11.32
CA TYR A 12 1.18 3.62 -11.09
C TYR A 12 2.02 2.46 -10.58
N TYR A 13 1.61 1.90 -9.45
CA TYR A 13 2.15 0.65 -8.93
C TYR A 13 1.18 -0.47 -9.28
N GLU A 14 1.71 -1.58 -9.80
CA GLU A 14 0.91 -2.77 -10.07
C GLU A 14 0.86 -3.64 -8.81
N VAL A 15 -0.34 -4.08 -8.43
CA VAL A 15 -0.53 -5.01 -7.31
C VAL A 15 -0.59 -6.41 -7.86
N ARG A 16 0.26 -7.31 -7.36
CA ARG A 16 0.32 -8.72 -7.78
C ARG A 16 0.18 -9.64 -6.59
N GLU A 17 -0.64 -10.66 -6.74
CA GLU A 17 -0.64 -11.79 -5.82
C GLU A 17 0.33 -12.84 -6.35
N VAL A 18 1.24 -13.27 -5.49
CA VAL A 18 2.33 -14.18 -5.86
C VAL A 18 2.36 -15.38 -4.92
N ASP A 19 3.02 -16.45 -5.34
CA ASP A 19 3.12 -17.64 -4.50
C ASP A 19 4.03 -17.41 -3.30
N TYR A 20 5.10 -16.64 -3.50
CA TYR A 20 6.02 -16.26 -2.43
C TYR A 20 6.70 -14.95 -2.79
N VAL A 21 7.22 -14.27 -1.77
CA VAL A 21 8.07 -13.09 -1.92
C VAL A 21 9.47 -13.48 -1.47
N GLU A 22 10.46 -13.23 -2.30
CA GLU A 22 11.86 -13.55 -1.96
C GLU A 22 12.69 -12.27 -1.93
N ILE A 23 13.35 -12.05 -0.80
CA ILE A 23 14.24 -10.91 -0.62
C ILE A 23 15.54 -11.44 0.00
N ASP A 24 16.66 -11.22 -0.70
CA ASP A 24 17.98 -11.66 -0.26
C ASP A 24 18.02 -13.16 0.10
N GLY A 25 17.34 -13.98 -0.70
CA GLY A 25 17.31 -15.43 -0.51
C GLY A 25 16.31 -15.93 0.53
N SER A 26 15.62 -15.05 1.22
CA SER A 26 14.60 -15.43 2.20
C SER A 26 13.20 -15.28 1.63
N ARG A 27 12.33 -16.25 1.95
CA ARG A 27 10.91 -16.25 1.58
C ARG A 27 9.99 -16.00 2.79
N ASP A 28 10.54 -15.44 3.87
CA ASP A 28 9.78 -15.22 5.11
C ASP A 28 9.02 -13.90 5.10
N TYR A 29 8.60 -13.45 3.91
CA TYR A 29 7.89 -12.19 3.73
C TYR A 29 6.49 -12.42 3.22
N ASN A 30 5.54 -11.63 3.72
CA ASN A 30 4.15 -11.67 3.27
C ASN A 30 3.87 -10.74 2.10
N GLY A 31 4.73 -9.76 1.89
CA GLY A 31 4.62 -8.81 0.79
C GLY A 31 5.91 -8.04 0.58
N ALA A 32 5.93 -7.26 -0.48
CA ALA A 32 7.06 -6.38 -0.81
C ALA A 32 6.60 -5.20 -1.64
N CYS A 33 7.32 -4.10 -1.52
CA CYS A 33 7.16 -2.94 -2.39
C CYS A 33 8.45 -2.78 -3.20
N TRP A 34 8.33 -2.96 -4.51
CA TRP A 34 9.47 -2.86 -5.43
C TRP A 34 9.39 -1.53 -6.17
N TYR A 35 10.28 -0.60 -5.82
CA TYR A 35 10.20 0.77 -6.33
C TYR A 35 10.62 0.90 -7.79
N VAL A 36 11.58 0.09 -8.25
CA VAL A 36 12.08 0.23 -9.63
C VAL A 36 11.09 -0.35 -10.64
N PRO A 37 10.59 -1.59 -10.47
CA PRO A 37 9.55 -2.08 -11.38
C PRO A 37 8.16 -1.53 -11.06
N LEU A 38 7.98 -0.79 -9.96
CA LEU A 38 6.70 -0.23 -9.53
C LEU A 38 5.67 -1.33 -9.29
N VAL A 39 6.03 -2.29 -8.45
CA VAL A 39 5.19 -3.45 -8.15
C VAL A 39 5.06 -3.63 -6.65
N ILE A 40 3.85 -3.90 -6.20
CA ILE A 40 3.57 -4.36 -4.84
C ILE A 40 3.17 -5.83 -4.95
N GLU A 41 3.89 -6.69 -4.25
CA GLU A 41 3.61 -8.12 -4.20
C GLU A 41 2.98 -8.51 -2.88
N ILE A 42 2.00 -9.42 -2.95
CA ILE A 42 1.30 -9.95 -1.77
C ILE A 42 1.23 -11.47 -1.94
N VAL A 43 1.58 -12.20 -0.88
CA VAL A 43 1.51 -13.67 -0.91
C VAL A 43 0.05 -14.10 -1.01
N ARG A 44 -0.26 -14.89 -2.06
CA ARG A 44 -1.66 -15.22 -2.39
C ARG A 44 -2.32 -16.16 -1.39
N SER A 45 -1.55 -16.95 -0.65
CA SER A 45 -2.10 -17.90 0.31
C SER A 45 -2.56 -17.27 1.63
N LEU A 46 -2.31 -15.98 1.82
CA LEU A 46 -2.75 -15.29 3.04
C LEU A 46 -4.27 -15.17 3.08
N SER A 47 -4.83 -15.05 4.29
CA SER A 47 -6.26 -14.78 4.44
C SER A 47 -6.60 -13.41 3.82
N ARG A 48 -7.87 -13.23 3.47
CA ARG A 48 -8.33 -11.96 2.89
C ARG A 48 -7.97 -10.77 3.78
N GLN A 49 -8.22 -10.90 5.09
CA GLN A 49 -7.92 -9.82 6.04
C GLN A 49 -6.42 -9.53 6.10
N LYS A 50 -5.59 -10.58 6.09
CA LYS A 50 -4.14 -10.40 6.10
C LYS A 50 -3.63 -9.78 4.81
N LYS A 51 -4.21 -10.13 3.66
CA LYS A 51 -3.86 -9.50 2.38
C LYS A 51 -4.11 -8.00 2.40
N LYS A 52 -5.24 -7.55 2.98
CA LYS A 52 -5.53 -6.12 3.11
C LYS A 52 -4.47 -5.41 3.94
N SER A 53 -4.12 -6.00 5.07
CA SER A 53 -3.09 -5.46 5.96
C SER A 53 -1.74 -5.36 5.25
N VAL A 54 -1.34 -6.40 4.54
CA VAL A 54 -0.08 -6.42 3.79
C VAL A 54 -0.10 -5.39 2.66
N LEU A 55 -1.20 -5.31 1.91
CA LEU A 55 -1.32 -4.32 0.83
C LEU A 55 -1.11 -2.90 1.37
N VAL A 56 -1.79 -2.55 2.45
CA VAL A 56 -1.70 -1.18 2.97
C VAL A 56 -0.32 -0.92 3.58
N HIS A 57 0.31 -1.93 4.17
CA HIS A 57 1.69 -1.82 4.65
C HIS A 57 2.65 -1.48 3.49
N GLU A 58 2.59 -2.24 2.39
CA GLU A 58 3.45 -2.00 1.23
C GLU A 58 3.09 -0.70 0.51
N LEU A 59 1.80 -0.36 0.46
CA LEU A 59 1.35 0.92 -0.09
C LEU A 59 1.92 2.09 0.72
N THR A 60 2.01 1.95 2.04
CA THR A 60 2.59 2.99 2.89
C THR A 60 4.06 3.20 2.57
N HIS A 61 4.82 2.13 2.30
CA HIS A 61 6.19 2.25 1.78
C HIS A 61 6.22 3.06 0.50
N ALA A 62 5.32 2.76 -0.45
CA ALA A 62 5.26 3.49 -1.72
C ALA A 62 4.94 4.96 -1.50
N ILE A 63 3.99 5.28 -0.61
CA ILE A 63 3.62 6.65 -0.30
C ILE A 63 4.81 7.42 0.27
N PHE A 64 5.52 6.84 1.22
CA PHE A 64 6.70 7.48 1.81
C PHE A 64 7.78 7.71 0.77
N PHE A 65 8.04 6.70 -0.07
CA PHE A 65 9.05 6.80 -1.11
C PHE A 65 8.73 7.90 -2.12
N GLU A 66 7.49 7.94 -2.61
CA GLU A 66 7.07 8.96 -3.58
C GLU A 66 7.00 10.36 -2.96
N ALA A 67 6.79 10.44 -1.64
CA ALA A 67 6.85 11.71 -0.91
C ALA A 67 8.29 12.19 -0.65
N GLY A 68 9.30 11.39 -1.01
CA GLY A 68 10.70 11.77 -0.87
C GLY A 68 11.43 11.14 0.32
N PHE A 69 10.78 10.28 1.08
CA PHE A 69 11.41 9.60 2.21
C PHE A 69 12.08 8.32 1.72
N LYS A 70 13.33 8.43 1.29
CA LYS A 70 14.11 7.30 0.74
C LYS A 70 14.57 6.33 1.84
N GLN A 71 14.78 6.84 3.05
CA GLN A 71 15.09 6.03 4.22
C GLN A 71 13.84 5.94 5.07
N GLN A 72 13.40 4.71 5.36
CA GLN A 72 12.15 4.47 6.04
C GLN A 72 12.38 3.51 7.20
N GLU A 73 11.80 3.84 8.36
CA GLU A 73 11.87 2.96 9.52
C GLU A 73 10.66 2.02 9.49
N GLU A 74 10.93 0.72 9.56
CA GLU A 74 9.89 -0.31 9.48
C GLU A 74 8.83 -0.14 10.57
N ASP A 75 9.24 0.27 11.78
CA ASP A 75 8.30 0.51 12.88
C ASP A 75 7.32 1.63 12.54
N VAL A 76 7.80 2.71 11.95
CA VAL A 76 6.95 3.84 11.55
C VAL A 76 5.96 3.40 10.48
N ILE A 77 6.45 2.71 9.46
CA ILE A 77 5.60 2.20 8.38
C ILE A 77 4.51 1.29 8.92
N ASP A 78 4.89 0.36 9.80
CA ASP A 78 3.93 -0.59 10.37
C ASP A 78 2.84 0.12 11.18
N ARG A 79 3.22 1.07 12.02
CA ARG A 79 2.27 1.80 12.85
C ARG A 79 1.33 2.68 12.03
N VAL A 80 1.88 3.43 11.06
CA VAL A 80 1.08 4.29 10.19
C VAL A 80 0.14 3.47 9.32
N SER A 81 0.62 2.36 8.76
CA SER A 81 -0.20 1.53 7.87
C SER A 81 -1.41 0.93 8.58
N LYS A 82 -1.28 0.58 9.85
CA LYS A 82 -2.42 0.05 10.62
C LYS A 82 -3.55 1.06 10.76
N ILE A 83 -3.21 2.30 11.05
CA ILE A 83 -4.21 3.36 11.16
C ILE A 83 -4.75 3.72 9.78
N LEU A 84 -3.89 3.75 8.76
CA LEU A 84 -4.32 4.04 7.40
C LEU A 84 -5.34 3.01 6.90
N LEU A 85 -5.11 1.72 7.17
CA LEU A 85 -6.07 0.67 6.81
C LEU A 85 -7.43 0.90 7.49
N GLN A 86 -7.43 1.21 8.78
CA GLN A 86 -8.66 1.50 9.51
C GLN A 86 -9.39 2.70 8.90
N VAL A 87 -8.66 3.77 8.58
CA VAL A 87 -9.26 4.98 8.00
C VAL A 87 -9.91 4.66 6.64
N ILE A 88 -9.23 3.88 5.81
CA ILE A 88 -9.76 3.51 4.49
C ILE A 88 -10.99 2.61 4.64
N GLU A 89 -10.96 1.63 5.54
CA GLU A 89 -12.04 0.66 5.66
C GLU A 89 -13.30 1.25 6.31
N ASP A 90 -13.13 2.17 7.24
CA ASP A 90 -14.24 2.68 8.05
C ASP A 90 -14.84 3.98 7.52
N ASN A 91 -14.31 4.53 6.43
CA ASN A 91 -14.76 5.82 5.92
C ASN A 91 -14.79 5.82 4.39
N ASP A 92 -15.77 6.53 3.84
CA ASP A 92 -15.80 6.84 2.41
C ASP A 92 -15.18 8.22 2.20
N LEU A 93 -13.86 8.25 2.13
CA LEU A 93 -13.11 9.51 2.04
C LEU A 93 -13.44 10.28 0.76
N LYS A 94 -13.58 9.57 -0.35
CA LYS A 94 -13.89 10.21 -1.62
C LYS A 94 -15.25 10.91 -1.57
N LYS A 95 -16.23 10.26 -0.97
CA LYS A 95 -17.56 10.84 -0.78
C LYS A 95 -17.49 12.08 0.10
N ILE A 96 -16.76 11.98 1.22
CA ILE A 96 -16.62 13.12 2.15
C ILE A 96 -15.96 14.30 1.44
N LEU A 97 -14.88 14.06 0.70
CA LEU A 97 -14.20 15.12 -0.06
C LEU A 97 -15.14 15.78 -1.06
N ASN A 98 -15.98 14.98 -1.73
CA ASN A 98 -16.90 15.50 -2.75
C ASN A 98 -18.11 16.23 -2.17
N THR A 99 -18.39 16.08 -0.87
CA THR A 99 -19.49 16.77 -0.21
C THR A 99 -19.08 18.11 0.40
N LEU A 100 -17.79 18.40 0.48
CA LEU A 100 -17.32 19.68 1.00
C LEU A 100 -17.69 20.79 0.00
N GLU A 101 -18.26 21.86 0.53
CA GLU A 101 -18.60 23.02 -0.28
C GLU A 101 -17.48 24.03 -0.25
N SER A 102 -17.26 24.66 -1.39
CA SER A 102 -16.28 25.72 -1.49
C SER A 102 -17.02 27.06 -1.51
N GLU A 103 -16.80 27.89 -0.49
CA GLU A 103 -17.43 29.20 -0.43
C GLU A 103 -16.73 30.19 -1.36
N GLY A 104 -17.51 31.01 -2.03
CA GLY A 104 -16.99 32.03 -2.91
C GLY A 104 -16.66 31.57 -4.32
N GLU A 105 -17.04 30.38 -4.67
CA GLU A 105 -16.90 29.88 -6.06
C GLU A 105 -18.15 30.06 -6.88
#